data_408f1f3b88e9a84b887a7b846538f9e0
#
_entry.id   408f1f3b88e9a84b887a7b846538f9e0
#
_cell.length_a   1.000
_cell.length_b   1.000
_cell.length_c   1.000
_cell.angle_alpha   90.00
_cell.angle_beta   90.00
_cell.angle_gamma   90.00
#
_symmetry.space_group_name_H-M   'P 1'
#
loop_
_entity.id
_entity.type
_entity.pdbx_description
1 polymer ?
#
loop_
_entity_poly.entity_id
_entity_poly.type
_entity_poly.pdbx_seq_one_letter_code
_entity_poly.pdbx_strand_id
1 'polypeptide(L)'
;MPLRPKTAQQVIDLLAQDPEYQARVAERDRQIEERRAVVSADEAALVEALSRIGCAVNSVWDLVNNSPHRFMPRTFVGPYDAAYPLLVKHLREAHHPLVREGIIHALTVRDGGPMVAEGLLAAFYSETSSSLKWVLANALKIAMPLRERKKHPAIAAAYNSSGQNAP
;
A
#
# COMPACT_ATOMS: atom_id res chain seq x y z
N MET A 1 -40.49 30.08 -11.60
CA MET A 1 -40.70 28.92 -10.67
C MET A 1 -39.35 28.37 -10.29
N PRO A 2 -39.02 28.25 -9.02
CA PRO A 2 -37.76 27.61 -8.59
C PRO A 2 -37.84 26.12 -8.96
N LEU A 3 -36.80 25.61 -9.65
CA LEU A 3 -36.64 24.21 -9.95
C LEU A 3 -36.53 23.43 -8.63
N ARG A 4 -37.44 22.45 -8.44
CA ARG A 4 -37.34 21.55 -7.28
C ARG A 4 -36.00 20.81 -7.31
N PRO A 5 -35.24 20.75 -6.19
CA PRO A 5 -34.02 19.99 -6.15
C PRO A 5 -34.32 18.51 -6.47
N LYS A 6 -33.51 17.91 -7.37
CA LYS A 6 -33.63 16.49 -7.71
C LYS A 6 -33.21 15.63 -6.51
N THR A 7 -33.90 14.53 -6.30
CA THR A 7 -33.47 13.53 -5.31
C THR A 7 -32.24 12.79 -5.80
N ALA A 8 -31.48 12.19 -4.87
CA ALA A 8 -30.30 11.38 -5.24
C ALA A 8 -30.66 10.28 -6.25
N GLN A 9 -31.81 9.61 -6.08
CA GLN A 9 -32.28 8.58 -7.01
C GLN A 9 -32.54 9.14 -8.41
N GLN A 10 -33.18 10.28 -8.52
CA GLN A 10 -33.44 10.91 -9.83
C GLN A 10 -32.14 11.31 -10.54
N VAL A 11 -31.11 11.70 -9.78
CA VAL A 11 -29.78 11.99 -10.36
C VAL A 11 -29.11 10.71 -10.86
N ILE A 12 -29.16 9.63 -10.08
CA ILE A 12 -28.65 8.31 -10.46
C ILE A 12 -29.32 7.82 -11.75
N ASP A 13 -30.65 7.90 -11.82
CA ASP A 13 -31.42 7.44 -12.98
C ASP A 13 -31.09 8.26 -14.26
N LEU A 14 -30.85 9.56 -14.12
CA LEU A 14 -30.41 10.42 -15.22
C LEU A 14 -29.00 10.07 -15.70
N LEU A 15 -28.06 9.85 -14.77
CA LEU A 15 -26.70 9.47 -15.10
C LEU A 15 -26.64 8.06 -15.74
N ALA A 16 -27.53 7.16 -15.33
CA ALA A 16 -27.66 5.84 -15.94
C ALA A 16 -28.14 5.89 -17.40
N GLN A 17 -28.84 6.95 -17.80
CA GLN A 17 -29.34 7.17 -19.16
C GLN A 17 -28.42 8.06 -20.02
N ASP A 18 -27.40 8.67 -19.43
CA ASP A 18 -26.43 9.52 -20.12
C ASP A 18 -25.33 8.67 -20.76
N PRO A 19 -25.29 8.56 -22.12
CA PRO A 19 -24.31 7.71 -22.80
C PRO A 19 -22.88 8.22 -22.62
N GLU A 20 -22.65 9.53 -22.51
CA GLU A 20 -21.31 10.07 -22.27
C GLU A 20 -20.82 9.74 -20.87
N TYR A 21 -21.70 9.83 -19.87
CA TYR A 21 -21.37 9.43 -18.51
C TYR A 21 -21.03 7.94 -18.44
N GLN A 22 -21.86 7.09 -19.07
CA GLN A 22 -21.63 5.63 -19.10
C GLN A 22 -20.32 5.29 -19.81
N ALA A 23 -19.99 5.94 -20.91
CA ALA A 23 -18.72 5.75 -21.60
C ALA A 23 -17.52 6.14 -20.73
N ARG A 24 -17.60 7.25 -19.99
CA ARG A 24 -16.55 7.66 -19.04
C ARG A 24 -16.38 6.68 -17.88
N VAL A 25 -17.49 6.16 -17.36
CA VAL A 25 -17.47 5.14 -16.30
C VAL A 25 -16.80 3.86 -16.82
N ALA A 26 -17.24 3.37 -17.97
CA ALA A 26 -16.68 2.15 -18.58
C ALA A 26 -15.18 2.30 -18.89
N GLU A 27 -14.75 3.45 -19.40
CA GLU A 27 -13.33 3.74 -19.64
C GLU A 27 -12.52 3.74 -18.35
N ARG A 28 -13.03 4.40 -17.32
CA ARG A 28 -12.38 4.42 -15.99
C ARG A 28 -12.29 3.01 -15.41
N ASP A 29 -13.35 2.22 -15.49
CA ASP A 29 -13.38 0.86 -14.94
C ASP A 29 -12.41 -0.05 -15.69
N ARG A 30 -12.27 0.11 -17.03
CA ARG A 30 -11.27 -0.58 -17.83
C ARG A 30 -9.84 -0.22 -17.37
N GLN A 31 -9.56 1.06 -17.18
CA GLN A 31 -8.24 1.52 -16.71
C GLN A 31 -7.91 1.01 -15.30
N ILE A 32 -8.91 0.92 -14.42
CA ILE A 32 -8.74 0.34 -13.08
C ILE A 32 -8.39 -1.15 -13.21
N GLU A 33 -9.08 -1.88 -14.06
CA GLU A 33 -8.85 -3.32 -14.23
C GLU A 33 -7.50 -3.62 -14.88
N GLU A 34 -7.10 -2.84 -15.89
CA GLU A 34 -5.77 -2.92 -16.49
C GLU A 34 -4.65 -2.70 -15.46
N ARG A 35 -4.80 -1.67 -14.60
CA ARG A 35 -3.84 -1.43 -13.51
C ARG A 35 -3.81 -2.58 -12.50
N ARG A 36 -4.97 -3.11 -12.14
CA ARG A 36 -5.07 -4.27 -11.24
C ARG A 36 -4.36 -5.48 -11.81
N ALA A 37 -4.55 -5.76 -13.11
CA ALA A 37 -3.91 -6.88 -13.77
C ALA A 37 -2.38 -6.76 -13.74
N VAL A 38 -1.84 -5.56 -14.00
CA VAL A 38 -0.39 -5.30 -13.93
C VAL A 38 0.15 -5.51 -12.51
N VAL A 39 -0.52 -4.96 -11.50
CA VAL A 39 -0.11 -5.09 -10.09
C VAL A 39 -0.19 -6.55 -9.64
N SER A 40 -1.29 -7.25 -9.97
CA SER A 40 -1.47 -8.66 -9.62
C SER A 40 -0.43 -9.57 -10.29
N ALA A 41 -0.05 -9.30 -11.54
CA ALA A 41 1.00 -10.05 -12.21
C ALA A 41 2.38 -9.83 -11.56
N ASP A 42 2.68 -8.61 -11.13
CA ASP A 42 3.94 -8.27 -10.46
C ASP A 42 4.05 -8.94 -9.07
N GLU A 43 2.98 -8.97 -8.30
CA GLU A 43 2.99 -9.56 -6.95
C GLU A 43 2.74 -11.08 -6.90
N ALA A 44 2.44 -11.73 -8.04
CA ALA A 44 2.02 -13.13 -8.07
C ALA A 44 3.02 -14.08 -7.40
N ALA A 45 4.31 -13.91 -7.66
CA ALA A 45 5.37 -14.73 -7.05
C ALA A 45 5.47 -14.49 -5.53
N LEU A 46 5.29 -13.26 -5.08
CA LEU A 46 5.27 -12.93 -3.65
C LEU A 46 4.05 -13.55 -2.96
N VAL A 47 2.86 -13.42 -3.55
CA VAL A 47 1.61 -13.99 -3.02
C VAL A 47 1.71 -15.52 -2.91
N GLU A 48 2.25 -16.18 -3.94
CA GLU A 48 2.49 -17.62 -3.91
C GLU A 48 3.46 -18.02 -2.79
N ALA A 49 4.55 -17.27 -2.63
CA ALA A 49 5.52 -17.53 -1.57
C ALA A 49 4.94 -17.30 -0.17
N LEU A 50 4.12 -16.26 0.00
CA LEU A 50 3.37 -16.00 1.24
C LEU A 50 2.40 -17.13 1.57
N SER A 51 1.69 -17.65 0.58
CA SER A 51 0.77 -18.79 0.76
C SER A 51 1.49 -20.05 1.23
N ARG A 52 2.70 -20.32 0.70
CA ARG A 52 3.51 -21.49 1.10
C ARG A 52 3.94 -21.46 2.57
N ILE A 53 4.05 -20.28 3.17
CA ILE A 53 4.40 -20.14 4.60
C ILE A 53 3.16 -19.92 5.49
N GLY A 54 1.96 -20.17 4.96
CA GLY A 54 0.71 -20.09 5.72
C GLY A 54 0.02 -18.74 5.73
N CYS A 55 0.54 -17.74 5.02
CA CYS A 55 -0.11 -16.45 4.84
C CYS A 55 -0.95 -16.46 3.54
N ALA A 56 -2.16 -17.02 3.61
CA ALA A 56 -3.07 -17.09 2.47
C ALA A 56 -3.68 -15.71 2.17
N VAL A 57 -3.07 -14.98 1.25
CA VAL A 57 -3.44 -13.63 0.82
C VAL A 57 -3.66 -13.58 -0.68
N ASN A 58 -4.43 -12.61 -1.16
CA ASN A 58 -4.60 -12.31 -2.59
C ASN A 58 -3.69 -11.16 -3.04
N SER A 59 -3.22 -10.36 -2.11
CA SER A 59 -2.29 -9.24 -2.32
C SER A 59 -1.47 -9.03 -1.05
N VAL A 60 -0.27 -8.46 -1.18
CA VAL A 60 0.54 -8.03 -0.04
C VAL A 60 -0.21 -7.04 0.88
N TRP A 61 -1.16 -6.29 0.33
CA TRP A 61 -2.01 -5.36 1.09
C TRP A 61 -2.95 -6.04 2.09
N ASP A 62 -3.26 -7.32 1.90
CA ASP A 62 -4.04 -8.09 2.87
C ASP A 62 -3.31 -8.28 4.21
N LEU A 63 -1.96 -8.27 4.20
CA LEU A 63 -1.15 -8.28 5.43
C LEU A 63 -1.26 -6.96 6.19
N VAL A 64 -1.37 -5.84 5.48
CA VAL A 64 -1.49 -4.50 6.08
C VAL A 64 -2.82 -4.35 6.80
N ASN A 65 -3.90 -4.90 6.24
CA ASN A 65 -5.25 -4.79 6.74
C ASN A 65 -5.72 -6.08 7.41
N ASN A 66 -4.87 -6.74 8.19
CA ASN A 66 -5.09 -8.08 8.75
C ASN A 66 -5.83 -8.11 10.10
N SER A 67 -6.26 -6.97 10.63
CA SER A 67 -7.06 -6.92 11.87
C SER A 67 -8.52 -7.28 11.61
N PRO A 68 -9.17 -8.05 12.52
CA PRO A 68 -10.59 -8.34 12.40
C PRO A 68 -11.42 -7.07 12.26
N HIS A 69 -12.37 -7.06 11.34
CA HIS A 69 -13.27 -5.94 11.14
C HIS A 69 -14.73 -6.39 11.12
N ARG A 70 -15.59 -5.69 11.89
CA ARG A 70 -16.99 -6.10 12.10
C ARG A 70 -17.83 -6.13 10.83
N PHE A 71 -17.57 -5.20 9.90
CA PHE A 71 -18.40 -4.99 8.71
C PHE A 71 -17.69 -5.33 7.40
N MET A 72 -16.38 -5.57 7.42
CA MET A 72 -15.60 -5.89 6.23
C MET A 72 -14.85 -7.20 6.45
N PRO A 73 -15.19 -8.27 5.69
CA PRO A 73 -14.41 -9.50 5.72
C PRO A 73 -12.97 -9.20 5.30
N ARG A 74 -12.01 -9.84 5.97
CA ARG A 74 -10.59 -9.76 5.64
C ARG A 74 -10.14 -11.07 5.02
N THR A 75 -9.30 -10.99 3.99
CA THR A 75 -8.71 -12.15 3.34
C THR A 75 -7.78 -12.88 4.29
N PHE A 76 -7.02 -12.14 5.07
CA PHE A 76 -6.08 -12.65 6.06
C PHE A 76 -6.28 -11.95 7.41
N VAL A 77 -6.27 -12.75 8.48
CA VAL A 77 -6.32 -12.25 9.86
C VAL A 77 -5.33 -13.08 10.68
N GLY A 78 -4.41 -12.41 11.36
CA GLY A 78 -3.47 -13.05 12.25
C GLY A 78 -2.05 -12.50 12.17
N PRO A 79 -1.12 -13.06 12.97
CA PRO A 79 0.29 -12.71 12.91
C PRO A 79 0.90 -13.22 11.61
N TYR A 80 1.89 -12.49 11.10
CA TYR A 80 2.63 -12.84 9.88
C TYR A 80 4.14 -12.61 10.01
N ASP A 81 4.65 -12.73 11.22
CA ASP A 81 6.09 -12.60 11.52
C ASP A 81 6.96 -13.58 10.69
N ALA A 82 6.44 -14.76 10.38
CA ALA A 82 7.08 -15.70 9.46
C ALA A 82 7.29 -15.14 8.03
N ALA A 83 6.53 -14.10 7.64
CA ALA A 83 6.65 -13.46 6.33
C ALA A 83 7.76 -12.40 6.28
N TYR A 84 8.26 -11.89 7.40
CA TYR A 84 9.23 -10.78 7.41
C TYR A 84 10.49 -11.07 6.58
N PRO A 85 11.16 -12.24 6.67
CA PRO A 85 12.32 -12.51 5.84
C PRO A 85 12.01 -12.47 4.34
N LEU A 86 10.85 -12.98 3.95
CA LEU A 86 10.38 -12.99 2.57
C LEU A 86 10.10 -11.57 2.08
N LEU A 87 9.38 -10.77 2.86
CA LEU A 87 9.07 -9.38 2.55
C LEU A 87 10.35 -8.52 2.43
N VAL A 88 11.31 -8.70 3.33
CA VAL A 88 12.62 -8.02 3.26
C VAL A 88 13.40 -8.43 2.01
N LYS A 89 13.32 -9.69 1.59
CA LYS A 89 13.91 -10.15 0.33
C LYS A 89 13.27 -9.42 -0.86
N HIS A 90 11.94 -9.44 -0.97
CA HIS A 90 11.21 -8.79 -2.06
C HIS A 90 11.34 -7.27 -2.06
N LEU A 91 11.56 -6.63 -0.90
CA LEU A 91 11.83 -5.20 -0.83
C LEU A 91 13.11 -4.79 -1.59
N ARG A 92 14.05 -5.71 -1.79
CA ARG A 92 15.30 -5.51 -2.56
C ARG A 92 15.14 -5.79 -4.05
N GLU A 93 14.05 -6.41 -4.46
CA GLU A 93 13.74 -6.74 -5.84
C GLU A 93 12.99 -5.58 -6.51
N ALA A 94 12.97 -5.58 -7.85
CA ALA A 94 12.20 -4.61 -8.60
C ALA A 94 10.72 -5.02 -8.59
N HIS A 95 9.86 -4.13 -8.12
CA HIS A 95 8.41 -4.30 -8.09
C HIS A 95 7.70 -3.05 -8.57
N HIS A 96 6.47 -3.24 -9.03
CA HIS A 96 5.56 -2.13 -9.30
C HIS A 96 5.44 -1.24 -8.03
N PRO A 97 5.41 0.11 -8.15
CA PRO A 97 5.39 1.01 -7.00
C PRO A 97 4.34 0.68 -5.94
N LEU A 98 3.12 0.29 -6.34
CA LEU A 98 2.05 -0.09 -5.41
C LEU A 98 2.36 -1.39 -4.65
N VAL A 99 3.00 -2.38 -5.28
CA VAL A 99 3.42 -3.61 -4.61
C VAL A 99 4.54 -3.30 -3.61
N ARG A 100 5.52 -2.50 -4.05
CA ARG A 100 6.63 -2.05 -3.20
C ARG A 100 6.13 -1.27 -1.98
N GLU A 101 5.15 -0.37 -2.17
CA GLU A 101 4.51 0.36 -1.08
C GLU A 101 3.79 -0.59 -0.11
N GLY A 102 3.05 -1.58 -0.62
CA GLY A 102 2.41 -2.61 0.18
C GLY A 102 3.41 -3.41 1.03
N ILE A 103 4.56 -3.80 0.45
CA ILE A 103 5.65 -4.47 1.18
C ILE A 103 6.17 -3.58 2.31
N ILE A 104 6.40 -2.30 2.05
CA ILE A 104 6.89 -1.35 3.08
C ILE A 104 5.87 -1.23 4.22
N HIS A 105 4.58 -1.11 3.89
CA HIS A 105 3.52 -1.05 4.89
C HIS A 105 3.43 -2.36 5.71
N ALA A 106 3.54 -3.51 5.06
CA ALA A 106 3.57 -4.81 5.76
C ALA A 106 4.79 -4.98 6.67
N LEU A 107 5.92 -4.30 6.38
CA LEU A 107 7.11 -4.25 7.24
C LEU A 107 7.08 -3.11 8.26
N THR A 108 6.02 -2.30 8.31
CA THR A 108 5.85 -1.21 9.29
C THR A 108 5.37 -1.78 10.63
N VAL A 109 6.21 -2.55 11.28
CA VAL A 109 5.93 -3.29 12.52
C VAL A 109 6.97 -2.97 13.59
N ARG A 110 6.58 -3.04 14.88
CA ARG A 110 7.48 -2.75 16.00
C ARG A 110 8.33 -3.95 16.40
N ASP A 111 7.82 -5.13 16.17
CA ASP A 111 8.39 -6.42 16.58
C ASP A 111 9.21 -7.11 15.48
N GLY A 112 9.40 -6.45 14.34
CA GLY A 112 10.16 -6.98 13.21
C GLY A 112 11.67 -7.16 13.46
N GLY A 113 12.18 -6.55 14.53
CA GLY A 113 13.57 -6.69 14.95
C GLY A 113 14.59 -6.02 14.01
N PRO A 114 15.88 -6.29 14.23
CA PRO A 114 16.96 -5.67 13.44
C PRO A 114 16.87 -5.97 11.95
N MET A 115 16.49 -7.17 11.56
CA MET A 115 16.41 -7.59 10.15
C MET A 115 15.44 -6.71 9.36
N VAL A 116 14.26 -6.43 9.91
CA VAL A 116 13.25 -5.56 9.26
C VAL A 116 13.75 -4.12 9.22
N ALA A 117 14.28 -3.61 10.34
CA ALA A 117 14.80 -2.24 10.41
C ALA A 117 15.95 -2.00 9.42
N GLU A 118 16.91 -2.93 9.32
CA GLU A 118 18.02 -2.89 8.37
C GLU A 118 17.57 -3.01 6.92
N GLY A 119 16.58 -3.88 6.64
CA GLY A 119 15.98 -4.02 5.32
C GLY A 119 15.31 -2.74 4.85
N LEU A 120 14.49 -2.12 5.70
CA LEU A 120 13.86 -0.83 5.43
C LEU A 120 14.88 0.30 5.28
N LEU A 121 15.95 0.30 6.10
CA LEU A 121 17.00 1.30 6.03
C LEU A 121 17.80 1.21 4.72
N ALA A 122 18.15 0.01 4.30
CA ALA A 122 18.81 -0.21 3.01
C ALA A 122 17.93 0.26 1.84
N ALA A 123 16.64 -0.07 1.87
CA ALA A 123 15.69 0.39 0.88
C ALA A 123 15.54 1.92 0.87
N PHE A 124 15.54 2.57 2.05
CA PHE A 124 15.46 4.02 2.17
C PHE A 124 16.64 4.74 1.48
N TYR A 125 17.85 4.23 1.64
CA TYR A 125 19.03 4.84 1.02
C TYR A 125 19.13 4.57 -0.49
N SER A 126 18.62 3.44 -0.97
CA SER A 126 18.60 3.11 -2.40
C SER A 126 17.40 3.71 -3.17
N GLU A 127 16.36 4.17 -2.45
CA GLU A 127 15.13 4.67 -3.08
C GLU A 127 15.36 6.02 -3.77
N THR A 128 14.85 6.18 -4.98
CA THR A 128 14.92 7.43 -5.76
C THR A 128 13.58 8.19 -5.79
N SER A 129 12.46 7.48 -5.64
CA SER A 129 11.13 8.09 -5.58
C SER A 129 10.94 8.84 -4.26
N SER A 130 10.65 10.14 -4.31
CA SER A 130 10.40 10.95 -3.12
C SER A 130 9.20 10.45 -2.31
N SER A 131 8.16 9.98 -2.98
CA SER A 131 6.95 9.45 -2.35
C SER A 131 7.24 8.15 -1.59
N LEU A 132 7.89 7.17 -2.21
CA LEU A 132 8.28 5.93 -1.54
C LEU A 132 9.33 6.17 -0.44
N LYS A 133 10.23 7.12 -0.65
CA LYS A 133 11.20 7.52 0.38
C LYS A 133 10.52 8.07 1.64
N TRP A 134 9.44 8.82 1.47
CA TRP A 134 8.62 9.27 2.59
C TRP A 134 7.90 8.11 3.30
N VAL A 135 7.34 7.15 2.54
CA VAL A 135 6.71 5.95 3.12
C VAL A 135 7.72 5.14 3.92
N LEU A 136 8.94 4.95 3.38
CA LEU A 136 10.05 4.28 4.08
C LEU A 136 10.48 5.01 5.35
N ALA A 137 10.54 6.35 5.33
CA ALA A 137 10.85 7.15 6.52
C ALA A 137 9.79 6.96 7.62
N ASN A 138 8.50 6.87 7.24
CA ASN A 138 7.41 6.57 8.17
C ASN A 138 7.51 5.14 8.74
N ALA A 139 7.79 4.15 7.89
CA ALA A 139 7.99 2.77 8.33
C ALA A 139 9.15 2.68 9.34
N LEU A 140 10.27 3.33 9.08
CA LEU A 140 11.43 3.38 9.97
C LEU A 140 11.13 4.06 11.32
N LYS A 141 10.16 5.00 11.39
CA LYS A 141 9.73 5.56 12.69
C LYS A 141 9.11 4.50 13.60
N ILE A 142 8.49 3.50 13.04
CA ILE A 142 7.83 2.41 13.78
C ILE A 142 8.80 1.25 14.01
N ALA A 143 9.50 0.81 12.97
CA ALA A 143 10.33 -0.39 12.99
C ALA A 143 11.70 -0.19 13.66
N MET A 144 12.19 1.07 13.77
CA MET A 144 13.51 1.37 14.29
C MET A 144 13.43 2.15 15.61
N PRO A 145 14.15 1.73 16.67
CA PRO A 145 14.25 2.48 17.90
C PRO A 145 14.78 3.91 17.70
N LEU A 146 14.28 4.86 18.47
CA LEU A 146 14.64 6.28 18.35
C LEU A 146 16.16 6.51 18.44
N ARG A 147 16.87 5.75 19.31
CA ARG A 147 18.31 5.87 19.48
C ARG A 147 19.07 5.55 18.18
N GLU A 148 18.66 4.47 17.49
CA GLU A 148 19.28 4.07 16.22
C GLU A 148 18.91 5.05 15.11
N ARG A 149 17.63 5.45 15.04
CA ARG A 149 17.14 6.39 14.03
C ARG A 149 17.83 7.76 14.09
N LYS A 150 18.23 8.23 15.28
CA LYS A 150 19.00 9.48 15.44
C LYS A 150 20.37 9.44 14.75
N LYS A 151 20.91 8.27 14.44
CA LYS A 151 22.14 8.12 13.66
C LYS A 151 21.93 8.38 12.15
N HIS A 152 20.69 8.48 11.71
CA HIS A 152 20.29 8.63 10.30
C HIS A 152 19.44 9.90 10.10
N PRO A 153 20.06 11.11 10.14
CA PRO A 153 19.32 12.38 10.04
C PRO A 153 18.53 12.54 8.73
N ALA A 154 18.93 11.85 7.66
CA ALA A 154 18.21 11.83 6.38
C ALA A 154 16.77 11.30 6.51
N ILE A 155 16.50 10.39 7.46
CA ILE A 155 15.13 9.88 7.71
C ILE A 155 14.25 11.02 8.22
N ALA A 156 14.73 11.83 9.17
CA ALA A 156 14.00 12.98 9.70
C ALA A 156 13.76 14.04 8.60
N ALA A 157 14.76 14.30 7.76
CA ALA A 157 14.65 15.24 6.66
C ALA A 157 13.57 14.78 5.63
N ALA A 158 13.57 13.50 5.23
CA ALA A 158 12.59 12.96 4.30
C ALA A 158 11.15 13.00 4.85
N TYR A 159 10.98 12.79 6.15
CA TYR A 159 9.68 12.89 6.81
C TYR A 159 9.14 14.32 6.82
N ASN A 160 10.00 15.32 7.08
CA ASN A 160 9.59 16.72 7.21
C ASN A 160 9.38 17.42 5.85
N SER A 161 10.01 16.94 4.77
CA SER A 161 9.92 17.56 3.44
C SER A 161 8.55 17.42 2.77
N SER A 162 7.74 16.42 3.13
CA SER A 162 6.41 16.22 2.55
C SER A 162 5.32 17.12 3.14
N GLY A 163 5.59 17.79 4.27
CA GLY A 163 4.66 18.81 4.81
C GLY A 163 4.62 20.11 4.00
N GLN A 164 5.52 20.28 3.03
CA GLN A 164 5.60 21.50 2.21
C GLN A 164 5.03 21.34 0.79
N ASN A 165 4.66 20.12 0.38
CA ASN A 165 4.15 19.81 -0.97
C ASN A 165 2.75 19.17 -0.96
N ALA A 166 1.93 19.39 0.06
CA ALA A 166 0.51 19.10 -0.03
C ALA A 166 -0.16 20.23 -0.85
N PRO A 167 -0.86 19.90 -1.95
CA PRO A 167 -1.61 20.86 -2.74
C PRO A 167 -2.80 21.41 -1.97
#